data_d3fbecf94ade36402478cc1d7cc2e547
#
_entry.id   d3fbecf94ade36402478cc1d7cc2e547
#
_cell.length_a   1.000
_cell.length_b   1.000
_cell.length_c   1.000
_cell.angle_alpha   90.00
_cell.angle_beta   90.00
_cell.angle_gamma   90.00
#
_symmetry.space_group_name_H-M   'P 1'
#
loop_
_entity.id
_entity.type
_entity.pdbx_description
1 polymer ?
#
loop_
_entity_poly.entity_id
_entity_poly.type
_entity_poly.pdbx_seq_one_letter_code
_entity_poly.pdbx_strand_id
1 'polypeptide(L)'
;MNPSVVAIIVNRINDHLKNSEREFLGGPVLHITCRDGTQISVQAGEYHYCRPKSNQGPWTHVEVMMMTETTPVYFDYPGYDVAGYVPIESVAQEILSRGNILMENR
;
A
#
# COMPACT_ATOMS: atom_id res chain seq x y z
N MET A 1 -23.46 6.00 6.43
CA MET A 1 -22.07 6.00 5.93
C MET A 1 -21.17 5.47 7.02
N ASN A 2 -20.29 4.56 6.68
CA ASN A 2 -19.35 4.02 7.65
C ASN A 2 -17.90 4.29 7.20
N PRO A 3 -17.37 5.49 7.49
CA PRO A 3 -15.99 5.83 7.10
C PRO A 3 -14.96 4.93 7.79
N SER A 4 -15.37 4.21 8.85
CA SER A 4 -14.47 3.36 9.61
C SER A 4 -13.92 2.19 8.80
N VAL A 5 -14.60 1.72 7.74
CA VAL A 5 -14.07 0.64 6.89
C VAL A 5 -12.79 1.09 6.19
N VAL A 6 -12.80 2.27 5.56
CA VAL A 6 -11.61 2.82 4.94
C VAL A 6 -10.54 3.12 5.99
N ALA A 7 -10.92 3.69 7.13
CA ALA A 7 -10.00 3.99 8.22
C ALA A 7 -9.34 2.72 8.78
N ILE A 8 -10.10 1.62 8.89
CA ILE A 8 -9.54 0.33 9.32
C ILE A 8 -8.50 -0.16 8.32
N ILE A 9 -8.77 -0.06 7.02
CA ILE A 9 -7.83 -0.48 5.99
C ILE A 9 -6.57 0.41 6.03
N VAL A 10 -6.74 1.72 6.18
CA VAL A 10 -5.61 2.66 6.33
C VAL A 10 -4.72 2.25 7.51
N ASN A 11 -5.32 1.95 8.65
CA ASN A 11 -4.58 1.51 9.82
C ASN A 11 -3.85 0.20 9.56
N ARG A 12 -4.48 -0.74 8.86
CA ARG A 12 -3.85 -2.02 8.51
C ARG A 12 -2.67 -1.82 7.56
N ILE A 13 -2.78 -0.92 6.60
CA ILE A 13 -1.66 -0.58 5.70
C ILE A 13 -0.49 -0.02 6.52
N ASN A 14 -0.76 0.93 7.41
CA ASN A 14 0.29 1.51 8.26
C ASN A 14 0.92 0.46 9.18
N ASP A 15 0.12 -0.44 9.76
CA ASP A 15 0.63 -1.52 10.58
C ASP A 15 1.50 -2.49 9.77
N HIS A 16 1.09 -2.80 8.54
CA HIS A 16 1.87 -3.62 7.62
C HIS A 16 3.23 -2.98 7.34
N LEU A 17 3.24 -1.69 7.03
CA LEU A 17 4.47 -0.94 6.76
C LEU A 17 5.39 -0.85 7.99
N LYS A 18 4.80 -0.73 9.17
CA LYS A 18 5.53 -0.61 10.42
C LYS A 18 6.11 -1.95 10.91
N ASN A 19 5.33 -3.03 10.79
CA ASN A 19 5.62 -4.29 11.47
C ASN A 19 6.20 -5.36 10.55
N SER A 20 6.18 -5.18 9.22
CA SER A 20 6.75 -6.14 8.30
C SER A 20 8.28 -6.15 8.38
N GLU A 21 8.86 -7.33 8.22
CA GLU A 21 10.30 -7.46 8.13
C GLU A 21 10.84 -6.80 6.87
N ARG A 22 12.00 -6.17 7.00
CA ARG A 22 12.73 -5.56 5.90
C ARG A 22 14.17 -6.04 5.95
N GLU A 23 14.79 -6.25 4.80
CA GLU A 23 16.19 -6.69 4.75
C GLU A 23 17.13 -5.61 5.29
N PHE A 24 16.75 -4.36 5.18
CA PHE A 24 17.49 -3.23 5.73
C PHE A 24 16.50 -2.10 6.08
N LEU A 25 16.94 -1.18 6.94
CA LEU A 25 16.11 -0.06 7.36
C LEU A 25 15.68 0.77 6.14
N GLY A 26 14.38 0.97 5.99
CA GLY A 26 13.81 1.68 4.84
C GLY A 26 13.69 0.83 3.58
N GLY A 27 14.06 -0.45 3.62
CA GLY A 27 13.90 -1.36 2.49
C GLY A 27 12.43 -1.68 2.22
N PRO A 28 12.16 -2.39 1.10
CA PRO A 28 10.77 -2.72 0.75
C PRO A 28 10.16 -3.75 1.67
N VAL A 29 8.84 -3.68 1.81
CA VAL A 29 8.02 -4.71 2.46
C VAL A 29 7.34 -5.57 1.40
N LEU A 30 6.88 -6.76 1.79
CA LEU A 30 6.14 -7.65 0.90
C LEU A 30 4.76 -7.06 0.57
N HIS A 31 4.17 -7.53 -0.53
CA HIS A 31 2.89 -7.03 -1.02
C HIS A 31 1.71 -7.48 -0.15
N ILE A 32 0.60 -6.75 -0.30
CA ILE A 32 -0.70 -7.10 0.25
C ILE A 32 -1.49 -7.81 -0.84
N THR A 33 -2.16 -8.92 -0.51
CA THR A 33 -3.03 -9.64 -1.43
C THR A 33 -4.49 -9.30 -1.13
N CYS A 34 -5.22 -8.87 -2.14
CA CYS A 34 -6.66 -8.63 -2.06
C CYS A 34 -7.46 -9.90 -2.34
N ARG A 35 -8.73 -9.91 -1.94
CA ARG A 35 -9.58 -11.11 -2.10
C ARG A 35 -9.85 -11.46 -3.54
N ASP A 36 -9.78 -10.50 -4.46
CA ASP A 36 -9.92 -10.78 -5.91
C ASP A 36 -8.62 -11.30 -6.56
N GLY A 37 -7.56 -11.48 -5.78
CA GLY A 37 -6.26 -11.95 -6.27
C GLY A 37 -5.28 -10.84 -6.64
N THR A 38 -5.71 -9.57 -6.64
CA THR A 38 -4.80 -8.45 -6.91
C THR A 38 -3.75 -8.36 -5.81
N GLN A 39 -2.50 -8.19 -6.22
CA GLN A 39 -1.38 -7.96 -5.33
C GLN A 39 -1.00 -6.49 -5.38
N ILE A 40 -0.87 -5.87 -4.23
CA ILE A 40 -0.52 -4.46 -4.13
C ILE A 40 0.78 -4.32 -3.34
N SER A 41 1.80 -3.80 -4.00
CA SER A 41 3.03 -3.38 -3.35
C SER A 41 2.82 -1.97 -2.82
N VAL A 42 2.78 -1.80 -1.51
CA VAL A 42 2.68 -0.51 -0.84
C VAL A 42 3.98 -0.29 -0.10
N GLN A 43 4.68 0.78 -0.43
CA GLN A 43 5.99 1.06 0.15
C GLN A 43 6.01 2.43 0.81
N ALA A 44 6.71 2.52 1.93
CA ALA A 44 6.98 3.77 2.62
C ALA A 44 8.27 3.66 3.41
N GLY A 45 8.98 4.76 3.54
CA GLY A 45 10.29 4.84 4.19
C GLY A 45 11.13 5.93 3.52
N GLU A 46 12.32 6.19 4.05
CA GLU A 46 13.14 7.29 3.56
C GLU A 46 13.61 7.12 2.11
N TYR A 47 13.55 5.89 1.56
CA TYR A 47 13.95 5.60 0.19
C TYR A 47 12.78 5.50 -0.78
N HIS A 48 11.57 5.79 -0.33
CA HIS A 48 10.36 5.64 -1.13
C HIS A 48 9.66 6.99 -1.34
N TYR A 49 8.87 7.09 -2.39
CA TYR A 49 8.08 8.28 -2.68
C TYR A 49 6.83 8.30 -1.80
N CYS A 50 7.00 8.73 -0.57
CA CYS A 50 5.98 8.72 0.48
C CYS A 50 6.03 9.99 1.32
N ARG A 51 5.05 10.16 2.20
CA ARG A 51 5.00 11.23 3.20
C ARG A 51 4.52 10.66 4.54
N PRO A 52 5.19 10.95 5.65
CA PRO A 52 6.49 11.61 5.70
C PRO A 52 7.58 10.76 5.03
N LYS A 53 8.60 11.40 4.50
CA LYS A 53 9.75 10.69 3.92
C LYS A 53 10.68 10.27 5.05
N SER A 54 10.26 9.28 5.79
CA SER A 54 10.87 8.83 7.03
C SER A 54 10.60 7.34 7.20
N ASN A 55 11.43 6.67 8.00
CA ASN A 55 11.22 5.25 8.36
C ASN A 55 10.24 5.09 9.51
N GLN A 56 9.67 6.17 10.01
CA GLN A 56 8.65 6.16 11.05
C GLN A 56 7.34 6.69 10.51
N GLY A 57 6.30 5.90 10.67
CA GLY A 57 4.94 6.29 10.35
C GLY A 57 4.27 7.04 11.50
N PRO A 58 2.96 7.24 11.44
CA PRO A 58 2.13 6.78 10.33
C PRO A 58 2.37 7.58 9.03
N TRP A 59 2.17 6.92 7.90
CA TRP A 59 2.31 7.57 6.60
C TRP A 59 0.95 8.01 6.07
N THR A 60 0.94 9.15 5.38
CA THR A 60 -0.25 9.72 4.75
C THR A 60 -0.26 9.50 3.24
N HIS A 61 0.91 9.33 2.64
CA HIS A 61 1.10 9.10 1.21
C HIS A 61 2.12 7.97 1.04
N VAL A 62 1.88 7.10 0.09
CA VAL A 62 2.68 5.89 -0.12
C VAL A 62 3.04 5.72 -1.59
N GLU A 63 4.01 4.84 -1.84
CA GLU A 63 4.41 4.41 -3.18
C GLU A 63 3.69 3.10 -3.49
N VAL A 64 3.05 2.99 -4.66
CA VAL A 64 2.15 1.88 -4.96
C VAL A 64 2.44 1.28 -6.33
N MET A 65 2.44 -0.05 -6.39
CA MET A 65 2.40 -0.82 -7.62
C MET A 65 1.36 -1.92 -7.45
N MET A 66 0.53 -2.15 -8.47
CA MET A 66 -0.50 -3.20 -8.43
C MET A 66 -0.28 -4.21 -9.54
N MET A 67 -0.65 -5.45 -9.26
CA MET A 67 -0.56 -6.54 -10.23
C MET A 67 -1.69 -7.55 -9.99
N THR A 68 -2.38 -7.95 -11.05
CA THR A 68 -3.20 -9.16 -11.06
C THR A 68 -2.31 -10.36 -11.40
N GLU A 69 -2.86 -11.57 -11.37
CA GLU A 69 -2.09 -12.78 -11.71
C GLU A 69 -1.44 -12.72 -13.10
N THR A 70 -2.04 -12.00 -14.03
CA THR A 70 -1.63 -12.02 -15.44
C THR A 70 -1.17 -10.68 -15.98
N THR A 71 -1.48 -9.58 -15.30
CA THR A 71 -1.31 -8.25 -15.91
C THR A 71 -0.99 -7.20 -14.85
N PRO A 72 0.03 -6.33 -15.07
CA PRO A 72 0.21 -5.14 -14.26
C PRO A 72 -1.05 -4.27 -14.33
N VAL A 73 -1.46 -3.74 -13.19
CA VAL A 73 -2.56 -2.78 -13.10
C VAL A 73 -1.97 -1.45 -12.70
N TYR A 74 -2.14 -0.46 -13.55
CA TYR A 74 -1.62 0.86 -13.28
C TYR A 74 -2.58 1.62 -12.39
N PHE A 75 -2.07 2.19 -11.34
CA PHE A 75 -2.82 3.12 -10.52
C PHE A 75 -2.99 4.41 -11.33
N ASP A 76 -4.20 4.99 -11.32
CA ASP A 76 -4.50 6.21 -12.07
C ASP A 76 -3.89 7.44 -11.39
N TYR A 77 -2.56 7.50 -11.43
CA TYR A 77 -1.76 8.58 -10.86
C TYR A 77 -0.58 8.86 -11.79
N PRO A 78 -0.03 10.09 -11.76
CA PRO A 78 1.18 10.37 -12.52
C PRO A 78 2.31 9.43 -12.11
N GLY A 79 2.80 8.66 -13.05
CA GLY A 79 3.81 7.62 -12.84
C GLY A 79 3.64 6.54 -13.88
N TYR A 80 4.58 5.61 -13.91
CA TYR A 80 4.51 4.47 -14.83
C TYR A 80 4.06 3.22 -14.07
N ASP A 81 4.97 2.30 -13.82
CA ASP A 81 4.67 1.07 -13.10
C ASP A 81 4.48 1.30 -11.60
N VAL A 82 5.07 2.36 -11.09
CA VAL A 82 5.01 2.73 -9.68
C VAL A 82 4.45 4.14 -9.56
N ALA A 83 3.41 4.30 -8.76
CA ALA A 83 2.83 5.60 -8.45
C ALA A 83 3.38 6.10 -7.11
N GLY A 84 3.97 7.29 -7.11
CA GLY A 84 4.51 7.91 -5.90
C GLY A 84 3.51 8.86 -5.25
N TYR A 85 3.66 9.07 -3.95
CA TYR A 85 2.87 10.05 -3.17
C TYR A 85 1.36 9.85 -3.29
N VAL A 86 0.92 8.60 -3.34
CA VAL A 86 -0.51 8.27 -3.42
C VAL A 86 -1.13 8.43 -2.04
N PRO A 87 -2.22 9.21 -1.89
CA PRO A 87 -2.91 9.28 -0.62
C PRO A 87 -3.30 7.89 -0.13
N ILE A 88 -2.99 7.58 1.12
CA ILE A 88 -3.21 6.23 1.65
C ILE A 88 -4.69 5.83 1.63
N GLU A 89 -5.59 6.80 1.76
CA GLU A 89 -7.04 6.56 1.66
C GLU A 89 -7.44 6.08 0.26
N SER A 90 -6.76 6.56 -0.78
CA SER A 90 -7.00 6.11 -2.15
C SER A 90 -6.60 4.65 -2.33
N VAL A 91 -5.49 4.24 -1.70
CA VAL A 91 -5.06 2.83 -1.68
C VAL A 91 -6.08 1.98 -0.93
N ALA A 92 -6.55 2.45 0.22
CA ALA A 92 -7.55 1.74 1.01
C ALA A 92 -8.86 1.55 0.24
N GLN A 93 -9.30 2.58 -0.48
CA GLN A 93 -10.50 2.49 -1.32
C GLN A 93 -10.32 1.49 -2.46
N GLU A 94 -9.15 1.46 -3.08
CA GLU A 94 -8.83 0.49 -4.12
C GLU A 94 -8.82 -0.93 -3.58
N ILE A 95 -8.21 -1.15 -2.43
CA ILE A 95 -8.23 -2.45 -1.74
C ILE A 95 -9.66 -2.89 -1.46
N LEU A 96 -10.50 -1.97 -0.96
CA LEU A 96 -11.89 -2.28 -0.67
C LEU A 96 -12.65 -2.67 -1.92
N SER A 97 -12.44 -1.97 -3.05
CA SER A 97 -13.07 -2.27 -4.33
C SER A 97 -12.63 -3.62 -4.90
N ARG A 98 -11.49 -4.15 -4.44
CA ARG A 98 -10.93 -5.45 -4.80
C ARG A 98 -11.30 -6.56 -3.82
N GLY A 99 -12.34 -6.37 -3.05
CA GLY A 99 -12.86 -7.34 -2.10
C GLY A 99 -12.23 -7.29 -0.72
N ASN A 100 -11.46 -6.25 -0.44
CA ASN A 100 -10.73 -6.05 0.81
C ASN A 100 -9.46 -6.91 0.91
N ILE A 101 -8.73 -6.78 1.99
CA ILE A 101 -7.49 -7.52 2.22
C ILE A 101 -7.81 -9.00 2.46
N LEU A 102 -7.17 -9.88 1.70
CA LEU A 102 -7.13 -11.31 1.98
C LEU A 102 -5.97 -11.63 2.91
N MET A 103 -4.78 -11.11 2.60
CA MET A 103 -3.56 -11.44 3.32
C MET A 103 -2.55 -10.31 3.23
N GLU A 104 -1.95 -9.99 4.35
CA GLU A 104 -0.75 -9.15 4.43
C GLU A 104 0.46 -10.06 4.51
N ASN A 105 1.32 -10.00 3.50
CA ASN A 105 2.55 -10.80 3.48
C ASN A 105 3.65 -10.07 4.26
N ARG A 106 4.29 -10.79 5.16
CA ARG A 106 5.28 -10.18 6.06
C ARG A 106 6.62 -10.87 6.00
#